data_6872d1c9754e31a62e027b25a570e643
#
_entry.id   6872d1c9754e31a62e027b25a570e643
#
_cell.length_a   1.000
_cell.length_b   1.000
_cell.length_c   1.000
_cell.angle_alpha   90.00
_cell.angle_beta   90.00
_cell.angle_gamma   90.00
#
_symmetry.space_group_name_H-M   'P 1'
#
loop_
_entity.id
_entity.type
_entity.pdbx_description
1 polymer ?
#
loop_
_entity_poly.entity_id
_entity_poly.type
_entity_poly.pdbx_seq_one_letter_code
_entity_poly.pdbx_strand_id
1 'polypeptide(L)'
;MSADNRSVVRRLYEEVWNKRRLEIVNEIISPSHALHDTNVSGSAIGPEAYKRVVTRFVTAFPDLRFTIEDTVCEKDKLVVSWSISGTHKGEYLGIAPTNKKISVDGITINHIASGKIMDSYASWDALSLMQQLGAVPAFGRPKGATAL
;
A
#
# COMPACT_ATOMS: atom_id res chain seq x y z
N MET A 1 8.52 15.71 15.29
CA MET A 1 7.31 15.88 16.11
C MET A 1 6.25 14.91 15.65
N SER A 2 5.57 14.22 16.57
CA SER A 2 4.61 13.18 16.19
C SER A 2 3.41 13.75 15.42
N ALA A 3 2.96 14.98 15.72
CA ALA A 3 1.86 15.60 14.98
C ALA A 3 2.24 15.85 13.52
N ASP A 4 3.45 16.34 13.29
CA ASP A 4 3.94 16.59 11.93
C ASP A 4 4.17 15.27 11.18
N ASN A 5 4.68 14.26 11.88
CA ASN A 5 4.88 12.94 11.27
C ASN A 5 3.56 12.32 10.86
N ARG A 6 2.52 12.44 11.69
CA ARG A 6 1.19 11.95 11.33
C ARG A 6 0.63 12.69 10.12
N SER A 7 0.87 13.99 10.03
CA SER A 7 0.45 14.80 8.89
C SER A 7 1.12 14.34 7.59
N VAL A 8 2.42 14.06 7.64
CA VAL A 8 3.16 13.60 6.46
C VAL A 8 2.59 12.27 5.95
N VAL A 9 2.35 11.33 6.85
CA VAL A 9 1.82 10.02 6.47
C VAL A 9 0.37 10.14 5.98
N ARG A 10 -0.42 11.01 6.62
CA ARG A 10 -1.80 11.24 6.16
C ARG A 10 -1.82 11.79 4.74
N ARG A 11 -0.92 12.74 4.43
CA ARG A 11 -0.81 13.27 3.06
C ARG A 11 -0.47 12.17 2.06
N LEU A 12 0.39 11.23 2.45
CA LEU A 12 0.74 10.13 1.56
C LEU A 12 -0.51 9.33 1.18
N TYR A 13 -1.28 8.90 2.15
CA TYR A 13 -2.44 8.06 1.87
C TYR A 13 -3.62 8.84 1.28
N GLU A 14 -3.94 9.99 1.84
CA GLU A 14 -5.12 10.74 1.41
C GLU A 14 -4.90 11.50 0.11
N GLU A 15 -3.73 12.10 -0.09
CA GLU A 15 -3.49 12.93 -1.26
C GLU A 15 -2.79 12.18 -2.39
N VAL A 16 -1.74 11.43 -2.09
CA VAL A 16 -1.02 10.70 -3.15
C VAL A 16 -1.84 9.50 -3.62
N TRP A 17 -2.23 8.62 -2.70
CA TRP A 17 -2.95 7.41 -3.06
C TRP A 17 -4.42 7.69 -3.42
N ASN A 18 -5.15 8.40 -2.56
CA ASN A 18 -6.59 8.55 -2.76
C ASN A 18 -6.95 9.64 -3.78
N LYS A 19 -6.21 10.75 -3.78
CA LYS A 19 -6.48 11.84 -4.72
C LYS A 19 -5.59 11.81 -5.96
N ARG A 20 -4.68 10.86 -6.06
CA ARG A 20 -3.79 10.65 -7.21
C ARG A 20 -2.83 11.84 -7.45
N ARG A 21 -2.47 12.55 -6.41
CA ARG A 21 -1.56 13.70 -6.52
C ARG A 21 -0.10 13.25 -6.42
N LEU A 22 0.42 12.72 -7.52
CA LEU A 22 1.78 12.16 -7.53
C LEU A 22 2.86 13.20 -7.28
N GLU A 23 2.60 14.48 -7.61
CA GLU A 23 3.58 15.56 -7.38
C GLU A 23 3.93 15.74 -5.90
N ILE A 24 3.03 15.36 -5.01
CA ILE A 24 3.27 15.46 -3.56
C ILE A 24 4.35 14.47 -3.12
N VAL A 25 4.55 13.38 -3.84
CA VAL A 25 5.59 12.40 -3.52
C VAL A 25 6.96 13.09 -3.39
N ASN A 26 7.26 14.04 -4.28
CA ASN A 26 8.55 14.76 -4.23
C ASN A 26 8.71 15.62 -2.98
N GLU A 27 7.60 16.01 -2.33
CA GLU A 27 7.67 16.82 -1.11
C GLU A 27 7.86 15.98 0.14
N ILE A 28 7.29 14.77 0.19
CA ILE A 28 7.20 13.98 1.42
C ILE A 28 8.03 12.69 1.39
N ILE A 29 8.54 12.28 0.24
CA ILE A 29 9.40 11.09 0.10
C ILE A 29 10.83 11.56 -0.12
N SER A 30 11.74 11.09 0.73
CA SER A 30 13.16 11.43 0.61
C SER A 30 13.75 10.92 -0.72
N PRO A 31 14.69 11.64 -1.32
CA PRO A 31 15.41 11.14 -2.49
C PRO A 31 16.09 9.78 -2.24
N SER A 32 16.46 9.49 -1.01
CA SER A 32 17.10 8.23 -0.64
C SER A 32 16.11 7.21 -0.06
N HIS A 33 14.81 7.49 -0.13
CA HIS A 33 13.78 6.61 0.41
C HIS A 33 13.89 5.20 -0.15
N ALA A 34 13.77 4.21 0.71
CA ALA A 34 13.71 2.80 0.31
C ALA A 34 12.38 2.22 0.78
N LEU A 35 11.62 1.69 -0.16
CA LEU A 35 10.40 0.95 0.16
C LEU A 35 10.74 -0.53 0.17
N HIS A 36 10.60 -1.15 1.33
CA HIS A 36 10.79 -2.57 1.52
C HIS A 36 9.41 -3.22 1.66
N ASP A 37 9.04 -4.03 0.70
CA ASP A 37 7.75 -4.72 0.68
C ASP A 37 8.03 -6.22 0.85
N THR A 38 7.43 -6.84 1.87
CA THR A 38 7.67 -8.25 2.18
C THR A 38 7.26 -9.19 1.03
N ASN A 39 6.42 -8.71 0.11
CA ASN A 39 5.94 -9.51 -1.01
C ASN A 39 6.79 -9.36 -2.28
N VAL A 40 7.81 -8.52 -2.24
CA VAL A 40 8.65 -8.20 -3.41
C VAL A 40 10.10 -8.32 -3.00
N SER A 41 10.92 -8.97 -3.82
CA SER A 41 12.36 -8.99 -3.57
C SER A 41 12.97 -7.67 -4.02
N GLY A 42 13.97 -7.20 -3.26
CA GLY A 42 14.62 -5.92 -3.52
C GLY A 42 13.80 -4.76 -2.95
N SER A 43 14.27 -3.55 -3.20
CA SER A 43 13.66 -2.34 -2.68
C SER A 43 13.43 -1.34 -3.79
N ALA A 44 12.36 -0.55 -3.68
CA ALA A 44 12.12 0.57 -4.58
C ALA A 44 12.77 1.81 -3.96
N ILE A 45 13.70 2.43 -4.68
CA ILE A 45 14.49 3.54 -4.16
C ILE A 45 14.04 4.86 -4.80
N GLY A 46 13.76 5.84 -3.95
CA GLY A 46 13.49 7.21 -4.36
C GLY A 46 12.05 7.51 -4.75
N PRO A 47 11.75 8.80 -4.97
CA PRO A 47 10.39 9.24 -5.30
C PRO A 47 9.84 8.66 -6.60
N GLU A 48 10.67 8.56 -7.63
CA GLU A 48 10.18 8.06 -8.92
C GLU A 48 9.79 6.59 -8.85
N ALA A 49 10.55 5.80 -8.10
CA ALA A 49 10.20 4.40 -7.88
C ALA A 49 8.88 4.29 -7.09
N TYR A 50 8.69 5.15 -6.10
CA TYR A 50 7.44 5.17 -5.34
C TYR A 50 6.25 5.52 -6.23
N LYS A 51 6.41 6.51 -7.10
CA LYS A 51 5.35 6.89 -8.05
C LYS A 51 4.98 5.73 -8.97
N ARG A 52 5.96 4.94 -9.40
CA ARG A 52 5.69 3.75 -10.23
C ARG A 52 4.88 2.71 -9.47
N VAL A 53 5.15 2.54 -8.18
CA VAL A 53 4.35 1.62 -7.34
C VAL A 53 2.91 2.09 -7.28
N VAL A 54 2.69 3.38 -7.00
CA VAL A 54 1.33 3.95 -6.95
C VAL A 54 0.62 3.75 -8.29
N THR A 55 1.30 4.09 -9.38
CA THR A 55 0.72 4.02 -10.73
C THR A 55 0.31 2.60 -11.08
N ARG A 56 1.14 1.61 -10.73
CA ARG A 56 0.83 0.20 -10.99
C ARG A 56 -0.47 -0.22 -10.31
N PHE A 57 -0.62 0.12 -9.04
CA PHE A 57 -1.83 -0.26 -8.30
C PHE A 57 -3.06 0.51 -8.77
N VAL A 58 -2.93 1.79 -9.05
CA VAL A 58 -4.05 2.62 -9.50
C VAL A 58 -4.49 2.24 -10.92
N THR A 59 -3.56 1.80 -11.76
CA THR A 59 -3.91 1.31 -13.08
C THR A 59 -4.70 0.00 -12.99
N ALA A 60 -4.28 -0.90 -12.11
CA ALA A 60 -4.98 -2.17 -11.92
C ALA A 60 -6.32 -1.99 -11.19
N PHE A 61 -6.37 -1.06 -10.25
CA PHE A 61 -7.56 -0.79 -9.43
C PHE A 61 -7.84 0.72 -9.48
N PRO A 62 -8.52 1.22 -10.54
CA PRO A 62 -8.72 2.67 -10.72
C PRO A 62 -9.50 3.34 -9.58
N ASP A 63 -10.34 2.60 -8.90
CA ASP A 63 -11.12 3.08 -7.74
C ASP A 63 -10.43 2.75 -6.41
N LEU A 64 -9.14 2.44 -6.43
CA LEU A 64 -8.40 2.09 -5.22
C LEU A 64 -8.52 3.19 -4.17
N ARG A 65 -8.81 2.77 -2.94
CA ARG A 65 -8.91 3.66 -1.81
C ARG A 65 -8.19 3.07 -0.61
N PHE A 66 -7.28 3.86 -0.04
CA PHE A 66 -6.65 3.56 1.23
C PHE A 66 -7.47 4.12 2.37
N THR A 67 -7.59 3.34 3.43
CA THR A 67 -8.18 3.78 4.68
C THR A 67 -7.13 3.57 5.78
N ILE A 68 -6.83 4.63 6.53
CA ILE A 68 -5.95 4.52 7.69
C ILE A 68 -6.79 3.99 8.83
N GLU A 69 -6.48 2.79 9.32
CA GLU A 69 -7.23 2.16 10.40
C GLU A 69 -6.70 2.60 11.75
N ASP A 70 -5.39 2.64 11.91
CA ASP A 70 -4.75 3.01 13.17
C ASP A 70 -3.33 3.50 12.92
N THR A 71 -2.83 4.32 13.84
CA THR A 71 -1.45 4.79 13.79
C THR A 71 -0.83 4.74 15.17
N VAL A 72 0.45 4.37 15.21
CA VAL A 72 1.25 4.40 16.42
C VAL A 72 2.53 5.15 16.09
N CYS A 73 2.85 6.15 16.89
CA CYS A 73 4.02 6.97 16.67
C CYS A 73 4.91 6.96 17.90
N GLU A 74 6.17 6.61 17.72
CA GLU A 74 7.19 6.72 18.76
C GLU A 74 8.43 7.34 18.15
N LYS A 75 8.82 8.51 18.64
CA LYS A 75 9.95 9.28 18.11
C LYS A 75 9.75 9.56 16.62
N ASP A 76 10.68 9.12 15.77
CA ASP A 76 10.65 9.34 14.33
C ASP A 76 10.04 8.17 13.55
N LYS A 77 9.48 7.19 14.25
CA LYS A 77 8.82 6.04 13.61
C LYS A 77 7.31 6.15 13.72
N LEU A 78 6.65 5.92 12.62
CA LEU A 78 5.19 5.93 12.58
C LEU A 78 4.70 4.67 11.90
N VAL A 79 3.93 3.88 12.64
CA VAL A 79 3.31 2.64 12.15
C VAL A 79 1.89 2.96 11.75
N VAL A 80 1.51 2.51 10.56
CA VAL A 80 0.15 2.67 10.03
C VAL A 80 -0.42 1.30 9.77
N SER A 81 -1.57 1.02 10.37
CA SER A 81 -2.40 -0.11 9.97
C SER A 81 -3.42 0.44 8.97
N TRP A 82 -3.52 -0.18 7.81
CA TRP A 82 -4.34 0.33 6.72
C TRP A 82 -5.08 -0.79 6.01
N SER A 83 -6.15 -0.41 5.31
CA SER A 83 -6.84 -1.28 4.39
C SER A 83 -6.96 -0.60 3.03
N ILE A 84 -7.04 -1.40 1.98
CA ILE A 84 -7.34 -0.90 0.65
C ILE A 84 -8.55 -1.65 0.11
N SER A 85 -9.31 -0.96 -0.71
CA SER A 85 -10.40 -1.55 -1.46
C SER A 85 -10.31 -1.07 -2.89
N GLY A 86 -10.86 -1.84 -3.81
CA GLY A 86 -10.87 -1.47 -5.21
C GLY A 86 -11.50 -2.55 -6.07
N THR A 87 -11.60 -2.26 -7.36
CA THR A 87 -12.16 -3.18 -8.35
C THR A 87 -11.10 -3.43 -9.41
N HIS A 88 -10.85 -4.70 -9.71
CA HIS A 88 -9.81 -5.12 -10.66
C HIS A 88 -10.25 -4.84 -12.09
N LYS A 89 -9.85 -3.69 -12.61
CA LYS A 89 -10.24 -3.21 -13.94
C LYS A 89 -9.08 -3.14 -14.92
N GLY A 90 -7.85 -3.21 -14.43
CA GLY A 90 -6.63 -3.22 -15.25
C GLY A 90 -5.79 -4.44 -14.94
N GLU A 91 -4.83 -4.74 -15.82
CA GLU A 91 -3.95 -5.88 -15.63
C GLU A 91 -3.12 -5.71 -14.35
N TYR A 92 -2.98 -6.77 -13.58
CA TYR A 92 -2.17 -6.80 -12.38
C TYR A 92 -1.28 -8.03 -12.39
N LEU A 93 0.04 -7.82 -12.48
CA LEU A 93 1.05 -8.89 -12.49
C LEU A 93 0.72 -10.01 -13.49
N GLY A 94 0.30 -9.63 -14.70
CA GLY A 94 -0.07 -10.59 -15.74
C GLY A 94 -1.49 -11.13 -15.64
N ILE A 95 -2.24 -10.74 -14.62
CA ILE A 95 -3.63 -11.20 -14.45
C ILE A 95 -4.55 -10.21 -15.16
N ALA A 96 -5.29 -10.71 -16.16
CA ALA A 96 -6.25 -9.89 -16.90
C ALA A 96 -7.37 -9.39 -15.97
N PRO A 97 -7.99 -8.25 -16.27
CA PRO A 97 -9.05 -7.69 -15.43
C PRO A 97 -10.16 -8.70 -15.16
N THR A 98 -10.51 -8.85 -13.89
CA THR A 98 -11.55 -9.79 -13.44
C THR A 98 -12.85 -9.11 -13.08
N ASN A 99 -12.84 -7.77 -12.95
CA ASN A 99 -13.96 -6.96 -12.45
C ASN A 99 -14.36 -7.31 -11.01
N LYS A 100 -13.52 -8.03 -10.29
CA LYS A 100 -13.80 -8.40 -8.91
C LYS A 100 -13.43 -7.26 -7.97
N LYS A 101 -14.23 -7.09 -6.94
CA LYS A 101 -13.91 -6.18 -5.84
C LYS A 101 -12.98 -6.87 -4.88
N ILE A 102 -11.97 -6.13 -4.40
CA ILE A 102 -11.01 -6.67 -3.44
C ILE A 102 -10.93 -5.77 -2.22
N SER A 103 -10.54 -6.36 -1.11
CA SER A 103 -10.25 -5.65 0.12
C SER A 103 -9.07 -6.34 0.80
N VAL A 104 -8.02 -5.59 1.10
CA VAL A 104 -6.78 -6.15 1.65
C VAL A 104 -6.28 -5.25 2.75
N ASP A 105 -5.65 -5.87 3.75
CA ASP A 105 -5.08 -5.14 4.89
C ASP A 105 -3.56 -5.20 4.84
N GLY A 106 -2.94 -4.22 5.48
CA GLY A 106 -1.50 -4.18 5.62
C GLY A 106 -1.06 -3.27 6.75
N ILE A 107 0.24 -3.33 7.02
CA ILE A 107 0.88 -2.50 8.03
C ILE A 107 2.17 -1.98 7.42
N THR A 108 2.43 -0.70 7.63
CA THR A 108 3.67 -0.07 7.18
C THR A 108 4.34 0.65 8.34
N ILE A 109 5.63 0.42 8.49
CA ILE A 109 6.47 1.16 9.44
C ILE A 109 7.21 2.23 8.64
N ASN A 110 6.99 3.49 8.98
CA ASN A 110 7.65 4.62 8.32
C ASN A 110 8.67 5.24 9.26
N HIS A 111 9.85 5.54 8.74
CA HIS A 111 10.86 6.32 9.43
C HIS A 111 10.85 7.71 8.81
N ILE A 112 10.60 8.74 9.63
CA ILE A 112 10.38 10.11 9.16
C ILE A 112 11.42 11.02 9.79
N ALA A 113 12.04 11.87 8.98
CA ALA A 113 12.99 12.86 9.45
C ALA A 113 12.84 14.12 8.61
N SER A 114 12.86 15.29 9.27
CA SER A 114 12.80 16.59 8.59
C SER A 114 11.60 16.70 7.64
N GLY A 115 10.45 16.15 8.05
CA GLY A 115 9.23 16.25 7.25
C GLY A 115 9.18 15.33 6.05
N LYS A 116 10.11 14.38 5.94
CA LYS A 116 10.14 13.43 4.81
C LYS A 116 10.21 12.01 5.31
N ILE A 117 9.57 11.12 4.57
CA ILE A 117 9.65 9.68 4.84
C ILE A 117 10.97 9.18 4.27
N MET A 118 11.82 8.67 5.15
CA MET A 118 13.19 8.26 4.82
C MET A 118 13.25 6.80 4.36
N ASP A 119 12.43 5.95 4.95
CA ASP A 119 12.27 4.56 4.50
C ASP A 119 10.95 4.02 5.02
N SER A 120 10.50 2.94 4.41
CA SER A 120 9.22 2.30 4.74
C SER A 120 9.36 0.78 4.63
N TYR A 121 8.81 0.09 5.62
CA TYR A 121 8.73 -1.37 5.64
C TYR A 121 7.26 -1.74 5.62
N ALA A 122 6.80 -2.30 4.51
CA ALA A 122 5.40 -2.65 4.30
C ALA A 122 5.22 -4.16 4.28
N SER A 123 4.23 -4.63 5.01
CA SER A 123 3.80 -6.02 4.96
C SER A 123 2.30 -6.03 4.78
N TRP A 124 1.81 -6.73 3.76
CA TRP A 124 0.40 -6.73 3.45
C TRP A 124 -0.01 -8.10 2.88
N ASP A 125 -1.29 -8.35 2.89
CA ASP A 125 -1.83 -9.67 2.58
C ASP A 125 -1.98 -9.89 1.08
N ALA A 126 -0.85 -10.06 0.40
CA ALA A 126 -0.83 -10.30 -1.05
C ALA A 126 -1.47 -11.65 -1.41
N LEU A 127 -1.34 -12.64 -0.53
CA LEU A 127 -1.97 -13.93 -0.77
C LEU A 127 -3.49 -13.78 -0.84
N SER A 128 -4.07 -13.02 0.09
CA SER A 128 -5.51 -12.77 0.07
C SER A 128 -5.94 -12.06 -1.22
N LEU A 129 -5.14 -11.10 -1.69
CA LEU A 129 -5.41 -10.43 -2.96
C LEU A 129 -5.48 -11.44 -4.10
N MET A 130 -4.49 -12.33 -4.18
CA MET A 130 -4.46 -13.34 -5.25
C MET A 130 -5.64 -14.31 -5.15
N GLN A 131 -6.04 -14.67 -3.93
CA GLN A 131 -7.21 -15.52 -3.72
C GLN A 131 -8.50 -14.81 -4.14
N GLN A 132 -8.63 -13.53 -3.80
CA GLN A 132 -9.81 -12.75 -4.17
C GLN A 132 -9.93 -12.57 -5.69
N LEU A 133 -8.80 -12.45 -6.38
CA LEU A 133 -8.77 -12.38 -7.83
C LEU A 133 -9.00 -13.72 -8.50
N GLY A 134 -8.93 -14.80 -7.73
CA GLY A 134 -9.09 -16.16 -8.28
C GLY A 134 -7.82 -16.73 -8.88
N ALA A 135 -6.66 -16.06 -8.68
CA ALA A 135 -5.39 -16.54 -9.21
C ALA A 135 -4.83 -17.72 -8.43
N VAL A 136 -5.19 -17.84 -7.15
CA VAL A 136 -4.83 -18.99 -6.31
C VAL A 136 -6.06 -19.42 -5.51
N PRO A 137 -6.15 -20.71 -5.11
CA PRO A 137 -7.32 -21.20 -4.36
C PRO A 137 -7.35 -20.65 -2.94
N ALA A 138 -8.55 -20.65 -2.36
CA ALA A 138 -8.73 -20.25 -0.98
C ALA A 138 -7.99 -21.23 -0.06
N PHE A 139 -7.27 -20.67 0.90
CA PHE A 139 -6.39 -21.40 1.76
C PHE A 139 -7.17 -22.15 2.85
N GLY A 140 -6.90 -23.48 3.01
CA GLY A 140 -7.47 -24.26 4.08
C GLY A 140 -8.99 -24.50 3.98
N ARG A 141 -9.57 -24.33 2.79
CA ARG A 141 -11.01 -24.49 2.63
C ARG A 141 -11.35 -25.49 1.53
N PRO A 142 -11.46 -26.78 1.87
CA PRO A 142 -11.97 -27.77 0.92
C PRO A 142 -13.40 -27.40 0.52
N LYS A 143 -13.82 -27.87 -0.66
CA LYS A 143 -15.17 -27.60 -1.14
C LYS A 143 -16.20 -28.13 -0.14
N GLY A 144 -17.15 -27.28 0.24
CA GLY A 144 -18.19 -27.65 1.21
C GLY A 144 -17.81 -27.43 2.67
N ALA A 145 -16.58 -26.98 2.95
CA ALA A 145 -16.18 -26.69 4.32
C ALA A 145 -16.83 -25.40 4.84
N THR A 146 -17.14 -25.40 6.14
CA THR A 146 -17.63 -24.18 6.80
C THR A 146 -16.48 -23.20 7.02
N ALA A 147 -16.82 -21.92 7.24
CA ALA A 147 -15.84 -20.93 7.60
C ALA A 147 -15.18 -21.27 8.94
N LEU A 148 -13.91 -20.94 9.07
CA LEU A 148 -13.18 -21.11 10.31
C LEU A 148 -13.73 -20.17 11.40
#